data_b46454f29a2889d5ae1d0d48d65c4139
#
_entry.id   b46454f29a2889d5ae1d0d48d65c4139
#
_cell.length_a   1.000
_cell.length_b   1.000
_cell.length_c   1.000
_cell.angle_alpha   90.00
_cell.angle_beta   90.00
_cell.angle_gamma   90.00
#
_symmetry.space_group_name_H-M   'P 1'
#
loop_
_entity.id
_entity.type
_entity.pdbx_description
1 polymer ?
#
loop_
_entity_poly.entity_id
_entity_poly.type
_entity_poly.pdbx_seq_one_letter_code
_entity_poly.pdbx_strand_id
1 'polypeptide(L)'
;MALTKVIGSGLSGATISSSNVVTIPKRAGIYEHIETKVSTTDSELSTSASIRFQDVFTTDYITYKLVIGFYGSAHTSGAHDINMRWMNGSSEITDANYRWHTQEYSVNTTSYIGNHNNGDDRMRLFRNLNDNGDGTAQDTGLYGEIDMYGVIATVISGTNTDRGSKHRPMMKSDLVGYNETLGAYVRSQSFGRYNNGSADTTFTGFAFMGETGELAGTYMSLFGLRVNS
;
A
#
# COMPACT_ATOMS: atom_id res chain seq x y z
N MET A 1 -24.33 -3.98 37.85
CA MET A 1 -24.88 -4.46 36.59
C MET A 1 -23.98 -5.58 36.11
N ALA A 2 -24.41 -6.83 36.07
CA ALA A 2 -23.58 -7.94 35.65
C ALA A 2 -23.52 -7.95 34.13
N LEU A 3 -22.32 -7.87 33.56
CA LEU A 3 -22.10 -8.05 32.14
C LEU A 3 -22.49 -9.47 31.74
N THR A 4 -23.50 -9.58 30.90
CA THR A 4 -23.95 -10.86 30.33
C THR A 4 -22.82 -11.41 29.49
N LYS A 5 -22.44 -12.65 29.78
CA LYS A 5 -21.40 -13.43 29.12
C LYS A 5 -21.61 -13.44 27.60
N VAL A 6 -20.74 -12.73 26.86
CA VAL A 6 -20.69 -12.87 25.41
C VAL A 6 -19.91 -14.15 25.11
N ILE A 7 -20.64 -15.23 24.83
CA ILE A 7 -20.05 -16.50 24.38
C ILE A 7 -20.18 -16.56 22.88
N GLY A 8 -19.19 -16.10 22.16
CA GLY A 8 -19.01 -16.40 20.75
C GLY A 8 -17.78 -17.25 20.56
N SER A 9 -17.82 -18.22 19.69
CA SER A 9 -16.69 -19.11 19.33
C SER A 9 -15.45 -18.38 18.82
N GLY A 10 -15.53 -17.05 18.64
CA GLY A 10 -14.43 -16.18 18.22
C GLY A 10 -13.60 -15.58 19.36
N LEU A 11 -14.00 -15.72 20.62
CA LEU A 11 -13.33 -15.11 21.78
C LEU A 11 -12.57 -16.13 22.64
N SER A 12 -12.24 -17.28 22.09
CA SER A 12 -11.42 -18.29 22.78
C SER A 12 -10.09 -17.69 23.22
N GLY A 13 -9.85 -17.70 24.52
CA GLY A 13 -8.63 -17.15 25.14
C GLY A 13 -8.69 -15.68 25.52
N ALA A 14 -9.82 -14.97 25.33
CA ALA A 14 -9.99 -13.61 25.84
C ALA A 14 -9.99 -13.61 27.38
N THR A 15 -9.27 -12.66 27.96
CA THR A 15 -9.26 -12.42 29.43
C THR A 15 -9.89 -11.07 29.74
N ILE A 16 -10.63 -11.03 30.86
CA ILE A 16 -11.19 -9.77 31.38
C ILE A 16 -10.38 -9.41 32.62
N SER A 17 -9.70 -8.26 32.58
CA SER A 17 -8.96 -7.76 33.74
C SER A 17 -9.93 -7.24 34.81
N SER A 18 -9.42 -7.03 36.04
CA SER A 18 -10.18 -6.43 37.15
C SER A 18 -10.68 -5.01 36.83
N SER A 19 -10.13 -4.36 35.80
CA SER A 19 -10.56 -3.04 35.29
C SER A 19 -11.57 -3.16 34.14
N ASN A 20 -12.17 -4.32 33.90
CA ASN A 20 -13.11 -4.61 32.83
C ASN A 20 -12.54 -4.44 31.39
N VAL A 21 -11.22 -4.50 31.24
CA VAL A 21 -10.58 -4.50 29.93
C VAL A 21 -10.59 -5.92 29.38
N VAL A 22 -11.21 -6.10 28.23
CA VAL A 22 -11.20 -7.37 27.50
C VAL A 22 -9.90 -7.45 26.68
N THR A 23 -9.01 -8.34 27.06
CA THR A 23 -7.80 -8.62 26.27
C THR A 23 -8.06 -9.85 25.39
N ILE A 24 -8.04 -9.63 24.10
CA ILE A 24 -8.14 -10.69 23.09
C ILE A 24 -6.71 -11.14 22.74
N PRO A 25 -6.40 -12.43 22.84
CA PRO A 25 -5.09 -12.91 22.43
C PRO A 25 -4.83 -12.58 20.97
N LYS A 26 -3.68 -12.03 20.70
CA LYS A 26 -3.23 -11.80 19.32
C LYS A 26 -2.94 -13.18 18.67
N ARG A 27 -3.56 -13.45 17.54
CA ARG A 27 -3.40 -14.72 16.83
C ARG A 27 -2.48 -14.54 15.64
N ALA A 28 -1.54 -15.47 15.50
CA ALA A 28 -0.71 -15.56 14.30
C ALA A 28 -1.55 -15.89 13.06
N GLY A 29 -1.10 -15.40 11.92
CA GLY A 29 -1.73 -15.69 10.63
C GLY A 29 -3.02 -14.93 10.36
N ILE A 30 -3.35 -13.91 11.16
CA ILE A 30 -4.51 -13.03 10.95
C ILE A 30 -4.01 -11.65 10.56
N TYR A 31 -4.65 -11.06 9.56
CA TYR A 31 -4.48 -9.65 9.26
C TYR A 31 -5.12 -8.79 10.35
N GLU A 32 -4.32 -7.94 10.97
CA GLU A 32 -4.76 -6.94 11.93
C GLU A 32 -4.80 -5.57 11.27
N HIS A 33 -5.81 -4.80 11.56
CA HIS A 33 -5.90 -3.41 11.13
C HIS A 33 -4.83 -2.57 11.82
N ILE A 34 -4.08 -1.79 11.04
CA ILE A 34 -3.03 -0.89 11.53
C ILE A 34 -3.51 0.56 11.49
N GLU A 35 -3.90 1.04 10.31
CA GLU A 35 -4.29 2.42 10.10
C GLU A 35 -5.31 2.51 8.97
N THR A 36 -6.25 3.45 9.09
CA THR A 36 -7.15 3.84 8.00
C THR A 36 -7.06 5.34 7.80
N LYS A 37 -6.91 5.76 6.56
CA LYS A 37 -7.02 7.15 6.13
C LYS A 37 -8.32 7.34 5.35
N VAL A 38 -9.07 8.39 5.69
CA VAL A 38 -10.33 8.76 5.02
C VAL A 38 -10.34 10.25 4.71
N SER A 39 -10.88 10.63 3.56
CA SER A 39 -10.86 12.02 3.06
C SER A 39 -11.57 13.03 3.98
N THR A 40 -12.48 12.58 4.83
CA THR A 40 -13.22 13.45 5.76
C THR A 40 -12.42 13.85 6.99
N THR A 41 -11.35 13.14 7.33
CA THR A 41 -10.56 13.33 8.55
C THR A 41 -9.08 13.61 8.29
N ASP A 42 -8.56 13.15 7.15
CA ASP A 42 -7.15 13.25 6.81
C ASP A 42 -6.91 14.29 5.73
N SER A 43 -6.24 15.38 6.09
CA SER A 43 -5.91 16.47 5.16
C SER A 43 -5.01 16.00 3.99
N GLU A 44 -4.23 14.95 4.20
CA GLU A 44 -3.41 14.37 3.14
C GLU A 44 -4.22 13.78 1.99
N LEU A 45 -5.47 13.36 2.24
CA LEU A 45 -6.37 12.84 1.21
C LEU A 45 -7.13 13.92 0.45
N SER A 46 -7.04 15.18 0.88
CA SER A 46 -7.80 16.26 0.26
C SER A 46 -6.99 17.08 -0.74
N THR A 47 -5.69 17.25 -0.53
CA THR A 47 -4.87 18.20 -1.29
C THR A 47 -3.37 17.85 -1.35
N SER A 48 -2.96 16.61 -1.06
CA SER A 48 -1.54 16.29 -0.97
C SER A 48 -1.02 15.55 -2.19
N ALA A 49 0.20 15.88 -2.62
CA ALA A 49 0.91 15.16 -3.67
C ALA A 49 1.25 13.70 -3.27
N SER A 50 1.19 13.38 -1.98
CA SER A 50 1.40 12.02 -1.49
C SER A 50 0.60 11.73 -0.21
N ILE A 51 0.09 10.52 -0.12
CA ILE A 51 -0.57 9.97 1.06
C ILE A 51 0.45 9.06 1.76
N ARG A 52 0.81 9.40 3.00
CA ARG A 52 1.93 8.78 3.71
C ARG A 52 1.45 7.90 4.86
N PHE A 53 1.92 6.68 4.88
CA PHE A 53 1.82 5.75 5.99
C PHE A 53 3.18 5.68 6.67
N GLN A 54 3.37 6.50 7.71
CA GLN A 54 4.66 6.66 8.38
C GLN A 54 4.76 5.74 9.59
N ASP A 55 5.95 5.19 9.84
CA ASP A 55 6.28 4.38 11.01
C ASP A 55 5.32 3.21 11.27
N VAL A 56 4.72 2.70 10.17
CA VAL A 56 3.76 1.58 10.22
C VAL A 56 4.41 0.21 10.14
N PHE A 57 5.66 0.13 9.68
CA PHE A 57 6.37 -1.13 9.58
C PHE A 57 7.05 -1.48 10.90
N THR A 58 6.59 -2.55 11.52
CA THR A 58 7.08 -3.05 12.80
C THR A 58 7.43 -4.53 12.72
N THR A 59 8.20 -5.03 13.67
CA THR A 59 8.57 -6.45 13.78
C THR A 59 7.39 -7.35 14.12
N ASP A 60 6.24 -6.79 14.43
CA ASP A 60 5.02 -7.54 14.74
C ASP A 60 4.40 -8.22 13.52
N TYR A 61 4.73 -7.76 12.32
CA TYR A 61 4.11 -8.23 11.08
C TYR A 61 5.15 -8.69 10.05
N ILE A 62 4.83 -9.75 9.29
CA ILE A 62 5.69 -10.30 8.22
C ILE A 62 5.35 -9.76 6.85
N THR A 63 4.09 -9.40 6.63
CA THR A 63 3.60 -8.79 5.40
C THR A 63 2.57 -7.74 5.73
N TYR A 64 2.36 -6.83 4.77
CA TYR A 64 1.36 -5.79 4.89
C TYR A 64 0.46 -5.80 3.67
N LYS A 65 -0.80 -5.43 3.86
CA LYS A 65 -1.79 -5.29 2.80
C LYS A 65 -2.45 -3.92 2.91
N LEU A 66 -2.40 -3.14 1.83
CA LEU A 66 -3.15 -1.90 1.69
C LEU A 66 -4.38 -2.17 0.83
N VAL A 67 -5.55 -1.85 1.33
CA VAL A 67 -6.82 -1.86 0.58
C VAL A 67 -7.13 -0.42 0.19
N ILE A 68 -7.42 -0.20 -1.09
CA ILE A 68 -7.62 1.12 -1.67
C ILE A 68 -9.03 1.24 -2.22
N GLY A 69 -9.73 2.29 -1.82
CA GLY A 69 -10.93 2.80 -2.48
C GLY A 69 -10.73 4.30 -2.72
N PHE A 70 -10.35 4.67 -3.91
CA PHE A 70 -9.93 6.01 -4.26
C PHE A 70 -10.85 6.61 -5.32
N TYR A 71 -11.32 7.83 -5.13
CA TYR A 71 -12.09 8.58 -6.12
C TYR A 71 -11.28 9.78 -6.59
N GLY A 72 -10.80 9.71 -7.81
CA GLY A 72 -10.25 10.84 -8.53
C GLY A 72 -9.08 11.55 -7.87
N SER A 73 -8.45 12.41 -8.62
CA SER A 73 -7.57 13.42 -8.07
C SER A 73 -8.28 14.77 -8.04
N ALA A 74 -7.84 15.69 -7.22
CA ALA A 74 -8.33 17.07 -7.23
C ALA A 74 -7.77 17.87 -8.42
N HIS A 75 -7.18 17.21 -9.39
CA HIS A 75 -6.50 17.85 -10.51
C HIS A 75 -7.46 18.27 -11.62
N THR A 76 -7.20 19.38 -12.24
CA THR A 76 -8.10 20.00 -13.22
C THR A 76 -7.83 19.55 -14.66
N SER A 77 -6.83 18.74 -14.92
CA SER A 77 -6.57 18.24 -16.28
C SER A 77 -5.51 17.13 -16.34
N GLY A 78 -5.83 16.04 -17.01
CA GLY A 78 -4.88 15.07 -17.54
C GLY A 78 -4.83 13.73 -16.80
N ALA A 79 -4.23 12.77 -17.48
CA ALA A 79 -4.00 11.42 -16.96
C ALA A 79 -2.76 11.39 -16.07
N HIS A 80 -2.84 10.72 -14.92
CA HIS A 80 -1.75 10.63 -13.96
C HIS A 80 -1.35 9.19 -13.68
N ASP A 81 -0.04 8.96 -13.63
CA ASP A 81 0.47 7.72 -13.10
C ASP A 81 0.36 7.69 -11.58
N ILE A 82 -0.08 6.58 -11.06
CA ILE A 82 -0.10 6.31 -9.62
C ILE A 82 1.13 5.50 -9.26
N ASN A 83 1.84 5.97 -8.27
CA ASN A 83 3.14 5.48 -7.88
C ASN A 83 3.24 5.22 -6.38
N MET A 84 4.29 4.53 -5.97
CA MET A 84 4.62 4.28 -4.57
C MET A 84 6.12 4.44 -4.34
N ARG A 85 6.49 5.00 -3.18
CA ARG A 85 7.85 5.03 -2.63
C ARG A 85 7.89 4.43 -1.24
N TRP A 86 9.00 3.84 -0.90
CA TRP A 86 9.30 3.49 0.48
C TRP A 86 9.72 4.73 1.27
N MET A 87 9.57 4.68 2.59
CA MET A 87 9.94 5.76 3.49
C MET A 87 10.94 5.30 4.53
N ASN A 88 11.79 6.24 4.96
CA ASN A 88 12.66 6.14 6.12
C ASN A 88 12.35 7.32 7.05
N GLY A 89 11.71 7.06 8.18
CA GLY A 89 11.10 8.10 9.01
C GLY A 89 10.07 8.93 8.21
N SER A 90 10.20 10.23 8.24
CA SER A 90 9.33 11.16 7.49
C SER A 90 9.75 11.40 6.04
N SER A 91 10.86 10.80 5.59
CA SER A 91 11.42 11.07 4.26
C SER A 91 11.10 9.95 3.28
N GLU A 92 10.66 10.31 2.08
CA GLU A 92 10.54 9.39 0.95
C GLU A 92 11.94 9.04 0.41
N ILE A 93 12.13 7.79 0.05
CA ILE A 93 13.37 7.32 -0.58
C ILE A 93 13.25 7.57 -2.08
N THR A 94 14.10 8.47 -2.61
CA THR A 94 14.01 8.98 -4.00
C THR A 94 15.19 8.57 -4.89
N ASP A 95 16.01 7.64 -4.42
CA ASP A 95 17.14 7.17 -5.22
C ASP A 95 16.70 6.20 -6.33
N ALA A 96 17.48 6.12 -7.41
CA ALA A 96 17.18 5.34 -8.62
C ALA A 96 17.41 3.82 -8.41
N ASN A 97 16.89 3.27 -7.31
CA ASN A 97 17.02 1.85 -6.96
C ASN A 97 15.73 1.05 -7.09
N TYR A 98 14.67 1.67 -7.52
CA TYR A 98 13.41 0.97 -7.74
C TYR A 98 13.42 0.23 -9.08
N ARG A 99 12.84 -0.97 -9.05
CA ARG A 99 12.60 -1.79 -10.23
C ARG A 99 11.16 -2.26 -10.19
N TRP A 100 10.46 -2.07 -11.28
CA TRP A 100 9.06 -2.43 -11.35
C TRP A 100 8.67 -2.94 -12.74
N HIS A 101 7.60 -3.71 -12.76
CA HIS A 101 6.93 -4.19 -13.95
C HIS A 101 5.42 -4.08 -13.74
N THR A 102 4.72 -3.51 -14.70
CA THR A 102 3.26 -3.34 -14.69
C THR A 102 2.66 -4.02 -15.90
N GLN A 103 1.57 -4.74 -15.69
CA GLN A 103 0.77 -5.37 -16.74
C GLN A 103 -0.65 -4.81 -16.66
N GLU A 104 -1.14 -4.30 -17.78
CA GLU A 104 -2.45 -3.68 -17.88
C GLU A 104 -3.33 -4.44 -18.87
N TYR A 105 -4.54 -4.74 -18.43
CA TYR A 105 -5.57 -5.42 -19.20
C TYR A 105 -6.79 -4.53 -19.33
N SER A 106 -7.09 -4.08 -20.55
CA SER A 106 -8.29 -3.29 -20.81
C SER A 106 -9.49 -4.20 -21.03
N VAL A 107 -10.65 -3.80 -20.49
CA VAL A 107 -11.92 -4.52 -20.75
C VAL A 107 -12.45 -4.32 -22.15
N ASN A 108 -12.01 -3.28 -22.86
CA ASN A 108 -12.50 -2.92 -24.18
C ASN A 108 -11.64 -3.48 -25.32
N THR A 109 -10.45 -3.97 -25.01
CA THR A 109 -9.52 -4.48 -26.01
C THR A 109 -8.92 -5.80 -25.53
N THR A 110 -8.57 -6.67 -26.45
CA THR A 110 -7.78 -7.87 -26.15
C THR A 110 -6.30 -7.52 -25.96
N SER A 111 -5.97 -6.24 -25.99
CA SER A 111 -4.60 -5.75 -25.89
C SER A 111 -4.12 -5.77 -24.44
N TYR A 112 -2.95 -6.32 -24.28
CA TYR A 112 -2.17 -6.32 -23.07
C TYR A 112 -1.02 -5.32 -23.23
N ILE A 113 -0.84 -4.46 -22.23
CA ILE A 113 0.25 -3.50 -22.21
C ILE A 113 1.17 -3.85 -21.04
N GLY A 114 2.41 -4.24 -21.37
CA GLY A 114 3.47 -4.42 -20.38
C GLY A 114 4.38 -3.20 -20.36
N ASN A 115 4.72 -2.74 -19.16
CA ASN A 115 5.71 -1.69 -18.96
C ASN A 115 6.64 -2.05 -17.80
N HIS A 116 7.89 -1.61 -17.87
CA HIS A 116 8.87 -1.89 -16.81
C HIS A 116 9.92 -0.78 -16.72
N ASN A 117 10.55 -0.66 -15.56
CA ASN A 117 11.73 0.17 -15.37
C ASN A 117 12.74 -0.52 -14.45
N ASN A 118 14.01 -0.23 -14.69
CA ASN A 118 15.14 -0.82 -13.98
C ASN A 118 16.10 0.29 -13.51
N GLY A 119 15.69 1.05 -12.52
CA GLY A 119 16.44 2.18 -11.98
C GLY A 119 15.60 3.46 -11.95
N ASP A 120 14.40 3.36 -11.42
CA ASP A 120 13.50 4.48 -11.20
C ASP A 120 13.62 5.01 -9.76
N ASP A 121 13.08 6.17 -9.50
CA ASP A 121 12.96 6.77 -8.16
C ASP A 121 11.66 6.39 -7.44
N ARG A 122 10.82 5.56 -8.08
CA ARG A 122 9.50 5.11 -7.59
C ARG A 122 9.07 3.79 -8.22
N MET A 123 8.04 3.16 -7.68
CA MET A 123 7.36 2.01 -8.29
C MET A 123 6.03 2.44 -8.88
N ARG A 124 5.78 2.17 -10.16
CA ARG A 124 4.51 2.43 -10.80
C ARG A 124 3.48 1.37 -10.44
N LEU A 125 2.29 1.81 -10.06
CA LEU A 125 1.15 0.96 -9.68
C LEU A 125 0.05 0.95 -10.73
N PHE A 126 -0.24 2.12 -11.29
CA PHE A 126 -1.29 2.30 -12.30
C PHE A 126 -0.87 3.44 -13.23
N ARG A 127 -1.21 3.31 -14.51
CA ARG A 127 -0.84 4.29 -15.53
C ARG A 127 -2.06 5.05 -16.04
N ASN A 128 -1.89 6.35 -16.26
CA ASN A 128 -2.88 7.22 -16.86
C ASN A 128 -4.27 7.10 -16.19
N LEU A 129 -4.31 7.09 -14.86
CA LEU A 129 -5.57 7.18 -14.14
C LEU A 129 -6.30 8.46 -14.59
N ASN A 130 -7.54 8.30 -14.99
CA ASN A 130 -8.35 9.44 -15.40
C ASN A 130 -8.58 10.40 -14.23
N ASP A 131 -8.39 11.65 -14.51
CA ASP A 131 -8.58 12.77 -13.63
C ASP A 131 -9.54 13.77 -14.26
N ASN A 132 -10.80 13.42 -14.33
CA ASN A 132 -11.82 14.35 -14.80
C ASN A 132 -12.17 15.35 -13.70
N GLY A 133 -11.34 16.38 -13.54
CA GLY A 133 -11.60 17.52 -12.69
C GLY A 133 -12.78 18.41 -13.17
N ASP A 134 -13.51 17.99 -14.21
CA ASP A 134 -14.64 18.74 -14.74
C ASP A 134 -15.99 18.47 -14.03
N GLY A 135 -15.97 17.67 -12.95
CA GLY A 135 -17.16 17.38 -12.17
C GLY A 135 -18.19 16.48 -12.87
N THR A 136 -17.92 16.04 -14.08
CA THR A 136 -18.75 15.04 -14.79
C THR A 136 -18.28 13.63 -14.48
N ALA A 137 -17.82 13.40 -13.26
CA ALA A 137 -17.18 12.20 -12.75
C ALA A 137 -18.01 10.94 -12.99
N GLN A 138 -17.97 10.46 -14.19
CA GLN A 138 -18.22 9.06 -14.45
C GLN A 138 -16.85 8.38 -14.43
N ASP A 139 -16.63 7.58 -13.40
CA ASP A 139 -15.63 6.51 -13.43
C ASP A 139 -14.16 6.86 -13.12
N THR A 140 -13.89 7.77 -12.21
CA THR A 140 -12.51 8.13 -11.83
C THR A 140 -11.92 7.36 -10.65
N GLY A 141 -12.53 6.24 -10.26
CA GLY A 141 -12.08 5.46 -9.11
C GLY A 141 -10.88 4.56 -9.39
N LEU A 142 -10.02 4.41 -8.39
CA LEU A 142 -8.99 3.38 -8.32
C LEU A 142 -9.31 2.47 -7.13
N TYR A 143 -9.44 1.18 -7.39
CA TYR A 143 -9.82 0.18 -6.39
C TYR A 143 -8.88 -1.00 -6.44
N GLY A 144 -8.65 -1.62 -5.29
CA GLY A 144 -7.88 -2.85 -5.22
C GLY A 144 -7.00 -2.96 -4.01
N GLU A 145 -5.93 -3.70 -4.15
CA GLU A 145 -5.04 -4.01 -3.04
C GLU A 145 -3.56 -4.00 -3.44
N ILE A 146 -2.72 -3.71 -2.45
CA ILE A 146 -1.26 -3.77 -2.57
C ILE A 146 -0.74 -4.64 -1.42
N ASP A 147 -0.07 -5.73 -1.75
CA ASP A 147 0.67 -6.54 -0.80
C ASP A 147 2.13 -6.09 -0.74
N MET A 148 2.68 -5.97 0.47
CA MET A 148 4.05 -5.56 0.71
C MET A 148 4.78 -6.64 1.52
N TYR A 149 5.97 -7.01 1.06
CA TYR A 149 6.76 -8.12 1.59
C TYR A 149 8.17 -7.67 1.89
N GLY A 150 8.79 -8.31 2.90
CA GLY A 150 10.19 -8.09 3.19
C GLY A 150 10.51 -6.64 3.58
N VAL A 151 9.57 -5.90 4.13
CA VAL A 151 9.76 -4.50 4.55
C VAL A 151 10.49 -4.39 5.89
N ILE A 152 10.49 -5.46 6.67
CA ILE A 152 11.25 -5.57 7.92
C ILE A 152 12.47 -6.45 7.66
N ALA A 153 13.65 -5.95 8.02
CA ALA A 153 14.84 -6.78 8.05
C ALA A 153 14.68 -7.85 9.16
N THR A 154 14.17 -9.00 8.82
CA THR A 154 14.41 -10.16 9.64
C THR A 154 15.89 -10.45 9.54
N VAL A 155 16.64 -10.13 10.58
CA VAL A 155 18.00 -10.64 10.76
C VAL A 155 17.86 -12.15 10.86
N ILE A 156 17.92 -12.83 9.72
CA ILE A 156 18.19 -14.27 9.75
C ILE A 156 19.62 -14.35 10.23
N SER A 157 19.75 -14.58 11.53
CA SER A 157 21.01 -14.90 12.19
C SER A 157 21.58 -16.16 11.56
N GLY A 158 22.41 -15.99 10.56
CA GLY A 158 23.10 -17.07 9.87
C GLY A 158 24.19 -16.48 9.01
N THR A 159 25.41 -16.92 9.26
CA THR A 159 26.67 -16.55 8.59
C THR A 159 26.67 -16.92 7.10
N ASN A 160 25.72 -16.42 6.33
CA ASN A 160 25.77 -16.52 4.89
C ASN A 160 26.34 -15.22 4.32
N THR A 161 27.67 -15.09 4.47
CA THR A 161 28.45 -13.94 4.00
C THR A 161 28.44 -13.79 2.47
N ASP A 162 28.01 -14.79 1.71
CA ASP A 162 28.11 -14.80 0.26
C ASP A 162 26.89 -14.19 -0.46
N ARG A 163 25.81 -13.97 0.25
CA ARG A 163 24.67 -13.23 -0.29
C ARG A 163 24.34 -12.13 0.67
N GLY A 164 25.16 -11.08 0.72
CA GLY A 164 24.95 -9.97 1.62
C GLY A 164 23.46 -9.79 1.90
N SER A 165 23.08 -9.79 3.15
CA SER A 165 21.70 -9.71 3.67
C SER A 165 21.04 -8.39 3.27
N LYS A 166 20.95 -8.16 1.96
CA LYS A 166 20.38 -6.96 1.40
C LYS A 166 18.88 -7.07 1.49
N HIS A 167 18.36 -6.34 2.41
CA HIS A 167 16.93 -6.18 2.56
C HIS A 167 16.36 -5.62 1.25
N ARG A 168 15.41 -6.34 0.66
CA ARG A 168 14.80 -5.95 -0.61
C ARG A 168 13.28 -5.98 -0.46
N PRO A 169 12.71 -4.88 0.02
CA PRO A 169 11.27 -4.80 0.11
C PRO A 169 10.65 -4.91 -1.27
N MET A 170 9.58 -5.66 -1.34
CA MET A 170 8.82 -5.92 -2.55
C MET A 170 7.37 -5.54 -2.35
N MET A 171 6.72 -5.16 -3.44
CA MET A 171 5.28 -4.99 -3.48
C MET A 171 4.69 -5.73 -4.66
N LYS A 172 3.44 -6.14 -4.51
CA LYS A 172 2.57 -6.61 -5.58
C LYS A 172 1.26 -5.83 -5.47
N SER A 173 0.77 -5.28 -6.57
CA SER A 173 -0.54 -4.64 -6.61
C SER A 173 -1.48 -5.32 -7.60
N ASP A 174 -2.78 -5.23 -7.30
CA ASP A 174 -3.86 -5.61 -8.21
C ASP A 174 -4.93 -4.51 -8.11
N LEU A 175 -4.94 -3.63 -9.09
CA LEU A 175 -5.73 -2.41 -9.08
C LEU A 175 -6.63 -2.36 -10.32
N VAL A 176 -7.83 -1.81 -10.14
CA VAL A 176 -8.78 -1.53 -11.21
C VAL A 176 -9.09 -0.04 -11.21
N GLY A 177 -8.98 0.60 -12.36
CA GLY A 177 -9.30 2.01 -12.52
C GLY A 177 -9.60 2.34 -13.97
N TYR A 178 -10.05 3.57 -14.21
CA TYR A 178 -10.28 4.06 -15.56
C TYR A 178 -9.00 4.68 -16.13
N ASN A 179 -8.52 4.15 -17.24
CA ASN A 179 -7.36 4.69 -17.94
C ASN A 179 -7.84 5.67 -19.02
N GLU A 180 -7.48 6.93 -18.87
CA GLU A 180 -7.93 8.00 -19.78
C GLU A 180 -7.43 7.81 -21.21
N THR A 181 -6.15 7.45 -21.36
CA THR A 181 -5.55 7.27 -22.69
C THR A 181 -6.23 6.14 -23.47
N LEU A 182 -6.70 5.11 -22.78
CA LEU A 182 -7.38 3.96 -23.39
C LEU A 182 -8.90 4.16 -23.47
N GLY A 183 -9.45 5.16 -22.76
CA GLY A 183 -10.88 5.38 -22.67
C GLY A 183 -11.64 4.18 -22.09
N ALA A 184 -11.05 3.46 -21.13
CA ALA A 184 -11.58 2.19 -20.65
C ALA A 184 -11.15 1.87 -19.23
N TYR A 185 -11.94 1.03 -18.55
CA TYR A 185 -11.48 0.38 -17.33
C TYR A 185 -10.34 -0.58 -17.62
N VAL A 186 -9.34 -0.51 -16.75
CA VAL A 186 -8.13 -1.31 -16.83
C VAL A 186 -7.89 -2.00 -15.49
N ARG A 187 -7.53 -3.26 -15.55
CA ARG A 187 -6.90 -3.97 -14.43
C ARG A 187 -5.39 -3.87 -14.58
N SER A 188 -4.74 -3.24 -13.62
CA SER A 188 -3.29 -3.08 -13.54
C SER A 188 -2.73 -4.02 -12.47
N GLN A 189 -1.83 -4.90 -12.87
CA GLN A 189 -1.07 -5.73 -11.97
C GLN A 189 0.39 -5.29 -12.00
N SER A 190 0.89 -4.83 -10.87
CA SER A 190 2.28 -4.38 -10.76
C SER A 190 3.06 -5.24 -9.78
N PHE A 191 4.31 -5.43 -10.08
CA PHE A 191 5.30 -6.00 -9.20
C PHE A 191 6.50 -5.07 -9.12
N GLY A 192 6.91 -4.72 -7.91
CA GLY A 192 8.03 -3.82 -7.70
C GLY A 192 8.92 -4.26 -6.55
N ARG A 193 10.18 -3.85 -6.63
CA ARG A 193 11.16 -4.03 -5.55
C ARG A 193 12.10 -2.84 -5.48
N TYR A 194 12.61 -2.61 -4.28
CA TYR A 194 13.73 -1.71 -4.07
C TYR A 194 15.02 -2.53 -4.06
N ASN A 195 16.02 -2.11 -4.83
CA ASN A 195 17.27 -2.85 -5.00
C ASN A 195 18.44 -2.01 -4.51
N ASN A 196 18.48 -1.72 -3.21
CA ASN A 196 19.66 -1.06 -2.64
C ASN A 196 20.88 -1.98 -2.70
N GLY A 197 21.91 -1.48 -3.35
CA GLY A 197 23.17 -2.25 -3.54
C GLY A 197 24.05 -2.31 -2.31
N SER A 198 23.92 -1.45 -1.32
CA SER A 198 25.04 -1.22 -0.40
C SER A 198 24.71 -0.99 1.08
N ALA A 199 23.49 -0.72 1.50
CA ALA A 199 23.28 -0.30 2.88
C ALA A 199 22.08 -0.95 3.55
N ASP A 200 22.15 -1.00 4.86
CA ASP A 200 21.05 -1.33 5.76
C ASP A 200 20.04 -0.19 5.78
N THR A 201 19.31 -0.02 4.67
CA THR A 201 18.25 0.97 4.61
C THR A 201 17.08 0.46 5.45
N THR A 202 16.74 1.20 6.48
CA THR A 202 15.55 0.94 7.30
C THR A 202 14.34 1.48 6.57
N PHE A 203 13.33 0.64 6.37
CA PHE A 203 12.04 1.04 5.83
C PHE A 203 11.06 1.14 7.00
N THR A 204 10.46 2.31 7.17
CA THR A 204 9.51 2.56 8.28
C THR A 204 8.07 2.71 7.79
N GLY A 205 7.89 2.95 6.49
CA GLY A 205 6.59 3.17 5.89
C GLY A 205 6.67 3.32 4.38
N PHE A 206 5.61 3.85 3.80
CA PHE A 206 5.51 4.11 2.36
C PHE A 206 4.66 5.35 2.07
N ALA A 207 4.87 5.92 0.89
CA ALA A 207 4.07 7.01 0.33
C ALA A 207 3.38 6.52 -0.95
N PHE A 208 2.09 6.77 -1.05
CA PHE A 208 1.27 6.57 -2.25
C PHE A 208 1.10 7.94 -2.93
N MET A 209 1.39 8.06 -4.22
CA MET A 209 1.51 9.36 -4.86
C MET A 209 1.01 9.37 -6.31
N GLY A 210 0.51 10.51 -6.76
CA GLY A 210 0.35 10.83 -8.17
C GLY A 210 1.68 11.28 -8.79
N GLU A 211 1.81 11.19 -10.08
CA GLU A 211 3.01 11.67 -10.79
C GLU A 211 3.06 13.19 -10.80
N THR A 212 1.94 13.81 -11.05
CA THR A 212 1.80 15.28 -11.10
C THR A 212 0.50 15.67 -10.42
N GLY A 213 0.59 16.30 -9.26
CA GLY A 213 -0.59 16.87 -8.63
C GLY A 213 -1.08 16.14 -7.38
N GLU A 214 -2.22 16.56 -6.92
CA GLU A 214 -2.78 16.16 -5.64
C GLU A 214 -3.64 14.91 -5.78
N LEU A 215 -3.52 14.01 -4.84
CA LEU A 215 -4.40 12.86 -4.72
C LEU A 215 -5.59 13.26 -3.84
N ALA A 216 -6.80 13.05 -4.32
CA ALA A 216 -8.01 13.12 -3.53
C ALA A 216 -8.53 11.71 -3.34
N GLY A 217 -8.17 11.09 -2.23
CA GLY A 217 -8.59 9.74 -1.90
C GLY A 217 -9.82 9.72 -1.01
N THR A 218 -10.53 8.62 -1.00
CA THR A 218 -11.69 8.44 -0.13
C THR A 218 -11.41 7.49 1.02
N TYR A 219 -10.65 6.46 0.77
CA TYR A 219 -10.43 5.42 1.77
C TYR A 219 -9.19 4.59 1.45
N MET A 220 -8.31 4.45 2.42
CA MET A 220 -7.17 3.54 2.39
C MET A 220 -7.01 2.88 3.74
N SER A 221 -7.01 1.54 3.78
CA SER A 221 -6.79 0.78 5.02
C SER A 221 -5.59 -0.13 4.92
N LEU A 222 -4.70 0.01 5.89
CA LEU A 222 -3.50 -0.80 6.03
C LEU A 222 -3.72 -1.90 7.08
N PHE A 223 -3.32 -3.10 6.72
CA PHE A 223 -3.36 -4.29 7.57
C PHE A 223 -1.98 -4.94 7.61
N GLY A 224 -1.65 -5.57 8.73
CA GLY A 224 -0.45 -6.37 8.89
C GLY A 224 -0.76 -7.83 9.20
N LEU A 225 -0.07 -8.76 8.56
CA LEU A 225 -0.13 -10.18 8.89
C LEU A 225 0.82 -10.46 10.05
N ARG A 226 0.25 -10.79 11.20
CA ARG A 226 1.02 -10.95 12.43
C ARG A 226 1.96 -12.17 12.40
N VAL A 227 3.17 -11.96 12.87
CA VAL A 227 4.08 -13.04 13.28
C VAL A 227 3.58 -13.60 14.61
N ASN A 228 3.86 -14.84 14.88
CA ASN A 228 3.53 -15.50 16.14
C ASN A 228 3.90 -14.63 17.35
N SER A 229 3.01 -14.58 18.31
CA SER A 229 3.26 -14.10 19.66
C SER A 229 3.94 -15.20 20.46
#